data_4def4505f99f5b4129af7dca2a166e15
#
_entry.id   4def4505f99f5b4129af7dca2a166e15
#
_cell.length_a   1.000
_cell.length_b   1.000
_cell.length_c   1.000
_cell.angle_alpha   90.00
_cell.angle_beta   90.00
_cell.angle_gamma   90.00
#
_symmetry.space_group_name_H-M   'P 1'
#
loop_
_entity.id
_entity.type
_entity.pdbx_description
1 polymer ?
#
loop_
_entity_poly.entity_id
_entity_poly.type
_entity_poly.pdbx_seq_one_letter_code
_entity_poly.pdbx_strand_id
1 'polypeptide(L)'
;PSAVEDFRRYKEEASKKCGEASEKVRKIEGEIRTAKEKLREVDSQLKTLGSELDEKSEFNASIEAHDDLLELVKGALASVKSDQIAKLSTALDKNFRRMTGELGQDDVVVKSTEITEEFEIIVKSSKGDLNTANELSGAQKRALTYSFIHALINATGVTAPSVIDTPLGMTSGAVK
;
A
#
# COMPACT_ATOMS: atom_id res chain seq x y z
N PRO A 1 55.53 81.15 27.61
CA PRO A 1 55.75 79.75 27.78
C PRO A 1 56.95 79.31 26.99
N SER A 2 57.90 78.63 27.68
CA SER A 2 59.09 78.18 27.02
C SER A 2 58.82 77.02 26.06
N ALA A 3 59.47 76.95 24.92
CA ALA A 3 59.30 75.85 23.94
C ALA A 3 59.39 74.45 24.58
N VAL A 4 60.04 74.32 25.70
CA VAL A 4 60.16 73.10 26.50
C VAL A 4 58.86 72.71 27.21
N GLU A 5 58.08 73.72 27.70
CA GLU A 5 56.75 73.46 28.31
C GLU A 5 55.68 73.04 27.29
N ASP A 6 55.73 73.62 26.12
CA ASP A 6 54.81 73.26 25.02
C ASP A 6 55.14 71.82 24.53
N PHE A 7 56.41 71.47 24.47
CA PHE A 7 56.83 70.11 24.07
C PHE A 7 56.41 69.07 25.14
N ARG A 8 56.56 69.40 26.46
CA ARG A 8 56.06 68.49 27.51
C ARG A 8 54.55 68.29 27.42
N ARG A 9 53.75 69.32 27.22
CA ARG A 9 52.33 69.25 27.12
C ARG A 9 51.94 68.42 25.93
N TYR A 10 52.59 68.61 24.76
CA TYR A 10 52.35 67.79 23.58
C TYR A 10 52.65 66.32 23.80
N LYS A 11 53.80 66.02 24.46
CA LYS A 11 54.16 64.64 24.81
C LYS A 11 53.16 63.96 25.72
N GLU A 12 52.67 64.67 26.73
CA GLU A 12 51.66 64.16 27.68
C GLU A 12 50.31 63.88 26.95
N GLU A 13 49.89 64.79 26.07
CA GLU A 13 48.67 64.61 25.30
C GLU A 13 48.78 63.47 24.27
N ALA A 14 49.93 63.34 23.61
CA ALA A 14 50.18 62.22 22.75
C ALA A 14 50.23 60.86 23.45
N SER A 15 50.84 60.81 24.66
CA SER A 15 50.84 59.64 25.51
C SER A 15 49.47 59.23 25.98
N LYS A 16 48.62 60.19 26.37
CA LYS A 16 47.20 59.98 26.73
C LYS A 16 46.41 59.44 25.57
N LYS A 17 46.52 60.02 24.40
CA LYS A 17 45.83 59.54 23.18
C LYS A 17 46.29 58.13 22.75
N CYS A 18 47.58 57.82 22.92
CA CYS A 18 48.12 56.47 22.66
C CYS A 18 47.56 55.45 23.66
N GLY A 19 47.45 55.80 24.95
CA GLY A 19 46.79 54.97 25.94
C GLY A 19 45.32 54.67 25.66
N GLU A 20 44.54 55.71 25.32
CA GLU A 20 43.15 55.59 24.95
C GLU A 20 42.94 54.75 23.67
N ALA A 21 43.82 54.89 22.66
CA ALA A 21 43.79 54.07 21.47
C ALA A 21 44.13 52.61 21.76
N SER A 22 45.12 52.34 22.61
CA SER A 22 45.50 50.99 23.01
C SER A 22 44.35 50.26 23.76
N GLU A 23 43.66 50.98 24.65
CA GLU A 23 42.48 50.44 25.34
C GLU A 23 41.33 50.12 24.41
N LYS A 24 41.07 50.99 23.44
CA LYS A 24 40.05 50.73 22.38
C LYS A 24 40.42 49.49 21.56
N VAL A 25 41.68 49.36 21.13
CA VAL A 25 42.15 48.16 20.40
C VAL A 25 41.91 46.90 21.21
N ARG A 26 42.31 46.90 22.48
CA ARG A 26 42.12 45.72 23.37
C ARG A 26 40.63 45.36 23.55
N LYS A 27 39.72 46.35 23.63
CA LYS A 27 38.30 46.14 23.71
C LYS A 27 37.75 45.50 22.44
N ILE A 28 38.14 46.03 21.27
CA ILE A 28 37.74 45.51 19.95
C ILE A 28 38.26 44.07 19.75
N GLU A 29 39.48 43.79 20.13
CA GLU A 29 40.07 42.43 20.10
C GLU A 29 39.28 41.46 20.96
N GLY A 30 38.80 41.89 22.15
CA GLY A 30 37.93 41.12 23.01
C GLY A 30 36.56 40.82 22.34
N GLU A 31 35.97 41.84 21.72
CA GLU A 31 34.67 41.71 21.01
C GLU A 31 34.82 40.78 19.79
N ILE A 32 35.89 40.88 19.02
CA ILE A 32 36.19 39.98 17.91
C ILE A 32 36.33 38.53 18.34
N ARG A 33 37.04 38.28 19.50
CA ARG A 33 37.18 36.93 20.02
C ARG A 33 35.83 36.34 20.42
N THR A 34 35.00 37.09 21.14
CA THR A 34 33.68 36.65 21.53
C THR A 34 32.74 36.41 20.30
N ALA A 35 32.82 37.26 19.29
CA ALA A 35 32.08 37.07 18.05
C ALA A 35 32.51 35.78 17.28
N LYS A 36 33.83 35.49 17.25
CA LYS A 36 34.36 34.26 16.65
C LYS A 36 33.90 33.01 17.38
N GLU A 37 33.82 33.05 18.71
CA GLU A 37 33.33 31.94 19.52
C GLU A 37 31.87 31.65 19.23
N LYS A 38 31.01 32.68 19.20
CA LYS A 38 29.60 32.56 18.84
C LYS A 38 29.41 32.03 17.42
N LEU A 39 30.22 32.46 16.47
CA LEU A 39 30.14 31.98 15.09
C LEU A 39 30.46 30.49 14.99
N ARG A 40 31.46 30.00 15.75
CA ARG A 40 31.78 28.56 15.82
C ARG A 40 30.65 27.75 16.43
N GLU A 41 29.98 28.27 17.45
CA GLU A 41 28.84 27.62 18.08
C GLU A 41 27.65 27.49 17.11
N VAL A 42 27.31 28.58 16.41
CA VAL A 42 26.24 28.56 15.39
C VAL A 42 26.58 27.60 14.24
N ASP A 43 27.85 27.58 13.79
CA ASP A 43 28.28 26.66 12.71
C ASP A 43 28.15 25.18 13.15
N SER A 44 28.47 24.89 14.41
CA SER A 44 28.25 23.55 14.98
C SER A 44 26.74 23.17 15.03
N GLN A 45 25.92 24.11 15.48
CA GLN A 45 24.45 23.87 15.53
C GLN A 45 23.87 23.65 14.13
N LEU A 46 24.31 24.41 13.12
CA LEU A 46 23.91 24.23 11.73
C LEU A 46 24.29 22.84 11.18
N LYS A 47 25.47 22.36 11.49
CA LYS A 47 25.90 21.00 11.09
C LYS A 47 25.04 19.91 11.72
N THR A 48 24.71 20.04 12.99
CA THR A 48 23.86 19.08 13.69
C THR A 48 22.43 19.07 13.09
N LEU A 49 21.85 20.25 12.88
CA LEU A 49 20.53 20.38 12.24
C LEU A 49 20.52 19.86 10.80
N GLY A 50 21.60 20.05 10.05
CA GLY A 50 21.74 19.50 8.70
C GLY A 50 21.69 17.97 8.71
N SER A 51 22.44 17.32 9.59
CA SER A 51 22.43 15.85 9.71
C SER A 51 21.06 15.30 10.14
N GLU A 52 20.37 15.96 11.06
CA GLU A 52 19.01 15.58 11.47
C GLU A 52 17.98 15.74 10.34
N LEU A 53 18.13 16.72 9.48
CA LEU A 53 17.28 16.93 8.29
C LEU A 53 17.51 15.85 7.24
N ASP A 54 18.77 15.46 7.02
CA ASP A 54 19.12 14.39 6.07
C ASP A 54 18.57 13.04 6.55
N GLU A 55 18.70 12.69 7.83
CA GLU A 55 18.10 11.48 8.41
C GLU A 55 16.57 11.45 8.26
N LYS A 56 15.89 12.58 8.51
CA LYS A 56 14.45 12.68 8.32
C LYS A 56 14.04 12.54 6.86
N SER A 57 14.82 13.07 5.93
CA SER A 57 14.58 12.96 4.49
C SER A 57 14.69 11.53 4.02
N GLU A 58 15.71 10.78 4.43
CA GLU A 58 15.88 9.36 4.11
C GLU A 58 14.76 8.51 4.72
N PHE A 59 14.35 8.82 5.96
CA PHE A 59 13.25 8.12 6.62
C PHE A 59 11.91 8.33 5.89
N ASN A 60 11.59 9.55 5.49
CA ASN A 60 10.38 9.85 4.72
C ASN A 60 10.38 9.17 3.34
N ALA A 61 11.51 9.18 2.63
CA ALA A 61 11.64 8.46 1.36
C ALA A 61 11.45 6.95 1.53
N SER A 62 11.90 6.39 2.65
CA SER A 62 11.70 4.99 2.99
C SER A 62 10.22 4.67 3.25
N ILE A 63 9.49 5.54 3.95
CA ILE A 63 8.04 5.39 4.18
C ILE A 63 7.28 5.43 2.85
N GLU A 64 7.54 6.42 2.00
CA GLU A 64 6.91 6.53 0.69
C GLU A 64 7.14 5.27 -0.16
N ALA A 65 8.36 4.76 -0.19
CA ALA A 65 8.68 3.52 -0.91
C ALA A 65 7.95 2.29 -0.35
N HIS A 66 7.71 2.22 0.98
CA HIS A 66 6.93 1.16 1.60
C HIS A 66 5.44 1.28 1.25
N ASP A 67 4.89 2.48 1.24
CA ASP A 67 3.50 2.73 0.88
C ASP A 67 3.24 2.39 -0.59
N ASP A 68 4.13 2.78 -1.49
CA ASP A 68 4.08 2.43 -2.91
C ASP A 68 4.13 0.90 -3.12
N LEU A 69 5.03 0.22 -2.40
CA LEU A 69 5.12 -1.24 -2.45
C LEU A 69 3.84 -1.91 -1.93
N LEU A 70 3.26 -1.39 -0.86
CA LEU A 70 2.02 -1.90 -0.29
C LEU A 70 0.84 -1.76 -1.28
N GLU A 71 0.74 -0.61 -1.96
CA GLU A 71 -0.28 -0.39 -3.00
C GLU A 71 -0.07 -1.33 -4.19
N LEU A 72 1.15 -1.53 -4.62
CA LEU A 72 1.48 -2.46 -5.70
C LEU A 72 1.10 -3.89 -5.34
N VAL A 73 1.42 -4.35 -4.13
CA VAL A 73 1.05 -5.69 -3.65
C VAL A 73 -0.46 -5.85 -3.54
N LYS A 74 -1.18 -4.86 -3.00
CA LYS A 74 -2.66 -4.87 -2.95
C LYS A 74 -3.26 -4.94 -4.35
N GLY A 75 -2.77 -4.14 -5.29
CA GLY A 75 -3.23 -4.15 -6.67
C GLY A 75 -2.98 -5.50 -7.36
N ALA A 76 -1.80 -6.08 -7.18
CA ALA A 76 -1.48 -7.39 -7.71
C ALA A 76 -2.39 -8.48 -7.12
N LEU A 77 -2.64 -8.46 -5.80
CA LEU A 77 -3.51 -9.41 -5.14
C LEU A 77 -4.97 -9.30 -5.65
N ALA A 78 -5.48 -8.07 -5.81
CA ALA A 78 -6.81 -7.83 -6.36
C ALA A 78 -6.93 -8.36 -7.80
N SER A 79 -5.92 -8.13 -8.63
CA SER A 79 -5.87 -8.65 -10.01
C SER A 79 -5.87 -10.17 -10.04
N VAL A 80 -5.03 -10.82 -9.23
CA VAL A 80 -4.98 -12.29 -9.13
C VAL A 80 -6.31 -12.84 -8.65
N LYS A 81 -6.93 -12.22 -7.63
CA LYS A 81 -8.24 -12.62 -7.12
C LYS A 81 -9.30 -12.57 -8.23
N SER A 82 -9.40 -11.44 -8.95
CA SER A 82 -10.36 -11.24 -10.04
C SER A 82 -10.17 -12.27 -11.15
N ASP A 83 -8.94 -12.48 -11.60
CA ASP A 83 -8.61 -13.48 -12.62
C ASP A 83 -8.98 -14.92 -12.22
N GLN A 84 -8.74 -15.29 -10.96
CA GLN A 84 -9.08 -16.61 -10.46
C GLN A 84 -10.59 -16.80 -10.34
N ILE A 85 -11.33 -15.78 -9.87
CA ILE A 85 -12.80 -15.81 -9.83
C ILE A 85 -13.37 -15.95 -11.23
N ALA A 86 -12.87 -15.22 -12.21
CA ALA A 86 -13.33 -15.31 -13.60
C ALA A 86 -13.09 -16.71 -14.21
N LYS A 87 -11.93 -17.31 -13.96
CA LYS A 87 -11.59 -18.67 -14.39
C LYS A 87 -12.51 -19.71 -13.74
N LEU A 88 -12.72 -19.58 -12.41
CA LEU A 88 -13.62 -20.45 -11.64
C LEU A 88 -15.06 -20.33 -12.13
N SER A 89 -15.56 -19.11 -12.34
CA SER A 89 -16.91 -18.87 -12.88
C SER A 89 -17.11 -19.52 -14.24
N THR A 90 -16.13 -19.36 -15.13
CA THR A 90 -16.17 -19.96 -16.47
C THR A 90 -16.20 -21.49 -16.40
N ALA A 91 -15.37 -22.08 -15.54
CA ALA A 91 -15.33 -23.53 -15.34
C ALA A 91 -16.61 -24.05 -14.68
N LEU A 92 -17.13 -23.34 -13.68
CA LEU A 92 -18.39 -23.66 -13.02
C LEU A 92 -19.56 -23.65 -14.02
N ASP A 93 -19.71 -22.58 -14.78
CA ASP A 93 -20.78 -22.44 -15.78
C ASP A 93 -20.72 -23.59 -16.79
N LYS A 94 -19.55 -23.85 -17.35
CA LYS A 94 -19.38 -24.94 -18.31
C LYS A 94 -19.74 -26.30 -17.71
N ASN A 95 -19.29 -26.60 -16.50
CA ASN A 95 -19.56 -27.87 -15.85
C ASN A 95 -21.04 -28.01 -15.46
N PHE A 96 -21.64 -26.95 -14.93
CA PHE A 96 -23.04 -26.96 -14.51
C PHE A 96 -23.98 -27.19 -15.68
N ARG A 97 -23.78 -26.47 -16.79
CA ARG A 97 -24.56 -26.69 -18.04
C ARG A 97 -24.38 -28.09 -18.59
N ARG A 98 -23.16 -28.65 -18.53
CA ARG A 98 -22.91 -30.00 -18.98
C ARG A 98 -23.62 -31.05 -18.11
N MET A 99 -23.72 -30.83 -16.79
CA MET A 99 -24.39 -31.75 -15.86
C MET A 99 -25.91 -31.64 -15.88
N THR A 100 -26.44 -30.44 -16.04
CA THR A 100 -27.90 -30.20 -16.09
C THR A 100 -28.45 -30.46 -17.49
N GLY A 101 -27.58 -30.54 -18.46
CA GLY A 101 -27.95 -30.54 -19.86
C GLY A 101 -28.56 -29.21 -20.25
N GLU A 102 -28.80 -28.99 -21.54
CA GLU A 102 -29.74 -27.96 -21.98
C GLU A 102 -31.21 -28.40 -21.72
N LEU A 103 -31.38 -29.28 -20.75
CA LEU A 103 -32.62 -29.87 -20.31
C LEU A 103 -33.45 -28.86 -19.53
N GLY A 104 -33.92 -27.87 -20.27
CA GLY A 104 -35.14 -27.19 -19.90
C GLY A 104 -36.34 -28.13 -20.03
N GLN A 105 -36.58 -28.93 -19.03
CA GLN A 105 -37.87 -29.64 -18.96
C GLN A 105 -38.94 -28.83 -18.28
N ASP A 106 -38.75 -27.73 -17.73
CA ASP A 106 -39.77 -26.82 -17.23
C ASP A 106 -39.26 -25.39 -17.38
N ASP A 107 -39.83 -24.60 -18.22
CA ASP A 107 -39.83 -23.14 -18.38
C ASP A 107 -38.70 -22.26 -17.80
N VAL A 108 -37.74 -22.82 -17.08
CA VAL A 108 -36.63 -22.10 -16.45
C VAL A 108 -35.30 -22.60 -17.03
N VAL A 109 -34.87 -21.98 -18.10
CA VAL A 109 -33.58 -22.26 -18.72
C VAL A 109 -32.50 -21.51 -17.95
N VAL A 110 -31.53 -22.24 -17.38
CA VAL A 110 -30.33 -21.67 -16.81
C VAL A 110 -29.50 -21.07 -17.94
N LYS A 111 -29.26 -19.76 -17.87
CA LYS A 111 -28.48 -19.02 -18.87
C LYS A 111 -26.99 -19.02 -18.55
N SER A 112 -26.63 -18.75 -17.29
CA SER A 112 -25.25 -18.73 -16.83
C SER A 112 -25.16 -18.92 -15.32
N THR A 113 -23.98 -19.31 -14.87
CA THR A 113 -23.60 -19.32 -13.48
C THR A 113 -22.33 -18.49 -13.30
N GLU A 114 -22.29 -17.68 -12.27
CA GLU A 114 -21.13 -16.85 -11.97
C GLU A 114 -20.79 -16.89 -10.48
N ILE A 115 -19.54 -16.60 -10.16
CA ILE A 115 -19.06 -16.41 -8.79
C ILE A 115 -18.74 -14.93 -8.62
N THR A 116 -19.30 -14.29 -7.59
CA THR A 116 -19.06 -12.88 -7.29
C THR A 116 -17.69 -12.69 -6.58
N GLU A 117 -17.28 -11.45 -6.43
CA GLU A 117 -16.06 -11.10 -5.67
C GLU A 117 -16.15 -11.49 -4.20
N GLU A 118 -17.38 -11.65 -3.66
CA GLU A 118 -17.67 -12.13 -2.31
C GLU A 118 -17.74 -13.65 -2.23
N PHE A 119 -17.44 -14.36 -3.33
CA PHE A 119 -17.53 -15.83 -3.47
C PHE A 119 -18.93 -16.39 -3.37
N GLU A 120 -19.96 -15.61 -3.68
CA GLU A 120 -21.32 -16.09 -3.81
C GLU A 120 -21.55 -16.67 -5.21
N ILE A 121 -22.31 -17.75 -5.28
CA ILE A 121 -22.69 -18.37 -6.57
C ILE A 121 -24.05 -17.86 -6.97
N ILE A 122 -24.11 -17.19 -8.10
CA ILE A 122 -25.34 -16.71 -8.71
C ILE A 122 -25.68 -17.56 -9.93
N VAL A 123 -26.91 -18.06 -9.99
CA VAL A 123 -27.45 -18.80 -11.15
C VAL A 123 -28.43 -17.90 -11.86
N LYS A 124 -28.10 -17.49 -13.07
CA LYS A 124 -28.97 -16.65 -13.93
C LYS A 124 -29.86 -17.51 -14.79
N SER A 125 -31.15 -17.23 -14.79
CA SER A 125 -32.16 -17.91 -15.62
C SER A 125 -32.82 -16.98 -16.61
N SER A 126 -33.72 -17.54 -17.42
CA SER A 126 -34.61 -16.77 -18.31
C SER A 126 -35.55 -15.82 -17.55
N LYS A 127 -35.78 -16.07 -16.25
CA LYS A 127 -36.68 -15.29 -15.39
C LYS A 127 -35.94 -14.36 -14.41
N GLY A 128 -34.64 -14.33 -14.46
CA GLY A 128 -33.77 -13.53 -13.55
C GLY A 128 -32.80 -14.39 -12.73
N ASP A 129 -32.23 -13.81 -11.68
CA ASP A 129 -31.32 -14.50 -10.81
C ASP A 129 -32.08 -15.44 -9.87
N LEU A 130 -31.68 -16.70 -9.85
CA LEU A 130 -32.32 -17.71 -9.03
C LEU A 130 -31.70 -17.78 -7.63
N ASN A 131 -32.55 -17.84 -6.62
CA ASN A 131 -32.10 -18.17 -5.27
C ASN A 131 -31.71 -19.66 -5.24
N THR A 132 -30.38 -19.91 -5.12
CA THR A 132 -29.82 -21.27 -5.15
C THR A 132 -30.33 -22.15 -4.02
N ALA A 133 -30.78 -21.57 -2.91
CA ALA A 133 -31.31 -22.31 -1.77
C ALA A 133 -32.75 -22.80 -1.98
N ASN A 134 -33.62 -22.01 -2.64
CA ASN A 134 -35.04 -22.24 -2.66
C ASN A 134 -35.59 -22.57 -4.08
N GLU A 135 -34.97 -22.06 -5.13
CA GLU A 135 -35.50 -22.15 -6.49
C GLU A 135 -34.85 -23.24 -7.34
N LEU A 136 -33.70 -23.77 -6.91
CA LEU A 136 -33.09 -24.93 -7.55
C LEU A 136 -33.66 -26.23 -6.98
N SER A 137 -33.96 -27.19 -7.86
CA SER A 137 -34.32 -28.55 -7.44
C SER A 137 -33.15 -29.24 -6.73
N GLY A 138 -33.44 -30.30 -5.97
CA GLY A 138 -32.41 -31.06 -5.27
C GLY A 138 -31.33 -31.62 -6.22
N ALA A 139 -31.72 -32.05 -7.43
CA ALA A 139 -30.77 -32.48 -8.45
C ALA A 139 -29.90 -31.35 -8.97
N GLN A 140 -30.49 -30.18 -9.23
CA GLN A 140 -29.73 -29.00 -9.68
C GLN A 140 -28.76 -28.50 -8.61
N LYS A 141 -29.14 -28.49 -7.32
CA LYS A 141 -28.24 -28.14 -6.22
C LYS A 141 -27.02 -29.06 -6.16
N ARG A 142 -27.22 -30.36 -6.31
CA ARG A 142 -26.12 -31.33 -6.36
C ARG A 142 -25.25 -31.12 -7.58
N ALA A 143 -25.84 -30.93 -8.75
CA ALA A 143 -25.09 -30.65 -9.98
C ALA A 143 -24.25 -29.38 -9.83
N LEU A 144 -24.80 -28.32 -9.21
CA LEU A 144 -24.08 -27.09 -8.92
C LEU A 144 -22.88 -27.33 -7.98
N THR A 145 -23.11 -28.07 -6.89
CA THR A 145 -22.04 -28.44 -5.93
C THR A 145 -20.92 -29.22 -6.61
N TYR A 146 -21.26 -30.25 -7.39
CA TYR A 146 -20.26 -31.03 -8.12
C TYR A 146 -19.53 -30.22 -9.17
N SER A 147 -20.25 -29.37 -9.88
CA SER A 147 -19.65 -28.47 -10.86
C SER A 147 -18.64 -27.50 -10.25
N PHE A 148 -18.97 -27.00 -9.05
CA PHE A 148 -18.08 -26.12 -8.29
C PHE A 148 -16.83 -26.85 -7.79
N ILE A 149 -17.01 -28.04 -7.17
CA ILE A 149 -15.89 -28.86 -6.72
C ILE A 149 -14.96 -29.20 -7.91
N HIS A 150 -15.53 -29.56 -9.05
CA HIS A 150 -14.74 -29.88 -10.24
C HIS A 150 -14.02 -28.65 -10.82
N ALA A 151 -14.66 -27.48 -10.76
CA ALA A 151 -14.03 -26.21 -11.13
C ALA A 151 -12.85 -25.88 -10.21
N LEU A 152 -12.99 -26.08 -8.90
CA LEU A 152 -11.91 -25.89 -7.93
C LEU A 152 -10.72 -26.86 -8.17
N ILE A 153 -11.00 -28.13 -8.39
CA ILE A 153 -9.96 -29.15 -8.70
C ILE A 153 -9.19 -28.73 -9.95
N ASN A 154 -9.88 -28.31 -11.00
CA ASN A 154 -9.23 -27.86 -12.23
C ASN A 154 -8.41 -26.58 -12.04
N ALA A 155 -8.92 -25.64 -11.23
CA ALA A 155 -8.23 -24.38 -10.96
C ALA A 155 -6.96 -24.56 -10.09
N THR A 156 -6.99 -25.51 -9.16
CA THR A 156 -5.86 -25.79 -8.27
C THR A 156 -4.83 -26.73 -8.86
N GLY A 157 -5.14 -27.40 -9.95
CA GLY A 157 -4.28 -28.42 -10.58
C GLY A 157 -4.10 -29.67 -9.70
N VAL A 158 -4.87 -29.82 -8.62
CA VAL A 158 -4.82 -30.98 -7.74
C VAL A 158 -5.62 -32.13 -8.39
N THR A 159 -4.92 -33.19 -8.80
CA THR A 159 -5.56 -34.41 -9.27
C THR A 159 -5.94 -35.29 -8.10
N ALA A 160 -7.13 -35.09 -7.54
CA ALA A 160 -7.68 -35.95 -6.51
C ALA A 160 -8.81 -36.81 -7.12
N PRO A 161 -8.88 -38.10 -6.85
CA PRO A 161 -10.01 -38.92 -7.23
C PRO A 161 -11.25 -38.45 -6.45
N SER A 162 -12.33 -38.12 -7.15
CA SER A 162 -13.62 -37.82 -6.51
C SER A 162 -14.48 -39.08 -6.48
N VAL A 163 -14.87 -39.51 -5.30
CA VAL A 163 -15.84 -40.59 -5.10
C VAL A 163 -17.19 -39.96 -4.80
N ILE A 164 -18.16 -40.19 -5.68
CA ILE A 164 -19.52 -39.69 -5.53
C ILE A 164 -20.42 -40.87 -5.15
N ASP A 165 -20.90 -40.85 -3.90
CA ASP A 165 -21.89 -41.80 -3.47
C ASP A 165 -23.30 -41.39 -3.91
N THR A 166 -24.02 -42.32 -4.53
CA THR A 166 -25.39 -42.17 -5.00
C THR A 166 -25.66 -40.91 -5.87
N PRO A 167 -24.91 -40.72 -7.02
CA PRO A 167 -25.02 -39.51 -7.82
C PRO A 167 -26.43 -39.28 -8.39
N LEU A 168 -27.20 -40.32 -8.56
CA LEU A 168 -28.56 -40.28 -9.14
C LEU A 168 -29.68 -40.43 -8.11
N GLY A 169 -29.37 -40.55 -6.82
CA GLY A 169 -30.33 -40.89 -5.77
C GLY A 169 -31.51 -39.95 -5.54
N MET A 170 -31.64 -38.87 -6.34
CA MET A 170 -32.77 -37.95 -6.30
C MET A 170 -33.16 -37.39 -7.68
N THR A 171 -32.74 -38.01 -8.75
CA THR A 171 -33.30 -37.70 -10.06
C THR A 171 -34.62 -38.44 -10.18
N SER A 172 -35.70 -37.78 -9.77
CA SER A 172 -37.01 -38.34 -10.01
C SER A 172 -37.26 -38.42 -11.51
N GLY A 173 -37.12 -39.60 -12.06
CA GLY A 173 -38.00 -40.05 -13.14
C GLY A 173 -37.73 -39.63 -14.56
N ALA A 174 -36.51 -39.35 -15.00
CA ALA A 174 -36.22 -39.15 -16.41
C ALA A 174 -34.93 -39.83 -16.87
N VAL A 175 -34.79 -41.08 -16.61
CA VAL A 175 -33.95 -41.99 -17.39
C VAL A 175 -34.90 -43.00 -18.00
N LYS A 176 -35.38 -42.68 -19.20
CA LYS A 176 -35.86 -43.67 -20.16
C LYS A 176 -34.80 -43.86 -21.21
#